data_25a2b118d21d0bf4b9bda1f56a562163
#
_entry.id   25a2b118d21d0bf4b9bda1f56a562163
#
_cell.length_a   1.000
_cell.length_b   1.000
_cell.length_c   1.000
_cell.angle_alpha   90.00
_cell.angle_beta   90.00
_cell.angle_gamma   90.00
#
_symmetry.space_group_name_H-M   'P 1'
#
loop_
_entity.id
_entity.type
_entity.pdbx_description
1 polymer ?
#
loop_
_entity_poly.entity_id
_entity_poly.type
_entity_poly.pdbx_seq_one_letter_code
_entity_poly.pdbx_strand_id
1 'polypeptide(L)'
;KAIDAALAAGEKILSIYNDPNSDFQVEKKADNSPLTIADRAAHEVICRLLADTPFPVLSEEGKSKSYEERKSWKELWIVDPLDGTKEFIKRNGEFTVNIAFVQESIPLMGVIYLPVKHILYFAMEGLGAYKLTDVTSRGDASLEELIAKAVRLPIEAEHNKYVIVASRSHSTPETEKFVEEARAIHPNVELISSGSSIKICLVAEGVADVYPRFAPTMEWDTAAGHAIARAAGMEVYRAGMDIPLSYNKEDLLNPWFIVEPKRVGHK
;
A
#
# COMPACT_ATOMS: atom_id res chain seq x y z
N LYS A 1 -7.98 -2.52 -15.43
CA LYS A 1 -8.48 -3.61 -14.56
C LYS A 1 -8.15 -3.40 -13.09
N ALA A 2 -6.88 -3.17 -12.67
CA ALA A 2 -6.55 -2.99 -11.24
C ALA A 2 -7.27 -1.78 -10.62
N ILE A 3 -7.35 -0.66 -11.34
CA ILE A 3 -8.11 0.52 -10.91
C ILE A 3 -9.59 0.17 -10.76
N ASP A 4 -10.19 -0.50 -11.73
CA ASP A 4 -11.60 -0.92 -11.68
C ASP A 4 -11.86 -1.84 -10.48
N ALA A 5 -10.94 -2.79 -10.24
CA ALA A 5 -11.03 -3.72 -9.13
C ALA A 5 -10.92 -2.99 -7.77
N ALA A 6 -10.00 -2.04 -7.63
CA ALA A 6 -9.83 -1.26 -6.40
C ALA A 6 -11.05 -0.38 -6.11
N LEU A 7 -11.59 0.29 -7.11
CA LEU A 7 -12.78 1.14 -6.95
C LEU A 7 -14.02 0.31 -6.61
N ALA A 8 -14.26 -0.79 -7.31
CA ALA A 8 -15.39 -1.68 -7.04
C ALA A 8 -15.30 -2.36 -5.66
N ALA A 9 -14.08 -2.74 -5.23
CA ALA A 9 -13.85 -3.24 -3.88
C ALA A 9 -14.13 -2.17 -2.82
N GLY A 10 -13.66 -0.93 -3.07
CA GLY A 10 -13.91 0.21 -2.19
C GLY A 10 -15.40 0.54 -2.05
N GLU A 11 -16.16 0.50 -3.13
CA GLU A 11 -17.62 0.65 -3.09
C GLU A 11 -18.27 -0.44 -2.21
N LYS A 12 -17.82 -1.70 -2.38
CA LYS A 12 -18.32 -2.81 -1.59
C LYS A 12 -17.97 -2.66 -0.11
N ILE A 13 -16.76 -2.25 0.20
CA ILE A 13 -16.33 -1.94 1.58
C ILE A 13 -17.19 -0.83 2.17
N LEU A 14 -17.39 0.27 1.46
CA LEU A 14 -18.20 1.40 1.94
C LEU A 14 -19.65 1.03 2.15
N SER A 15 -20.25 0.13 1.36
CA SER A 15 -21.61 -0.34 1.58
C SER A 15 -21.78 -1.05 2.93
N ILE A 16 -20.74 -1.74 3.40
CA ILE A 16 -20.72 -2.40 4.72
C ILE A 16 -20.33 -1.40 5.82
N TYR A 17 -19.34 -0.57 5.55
CA TYR A 17 -18.82 0.42 6.49
C TYR A 17 -19.90 1.43 6.91
N ASN A 18 -20.73 1.87 5.98
CA ASN A 18 -21.78 2.87 6.21
C ASN A 18 -23.12 2.27 6.66
N ASP A 19 -23.27 0.95 6.70
CA ASP A 19 -24.48 0.31 7.22
C ASP A 19 -24.53 0.46 8.75
N PRO A 20 -25.52 1.19 9.31
CA PRO A 20 -25.64 1.40 10.74
C PRO A 20 -26.00 0.11 11.51
N ASN A 21 -26.50 -0.92 10.81
CA ASN A 21 -26.88 -2.20 11.40
C ASN A 21 -25.78 -3.26 11.27
N SER A 22 -24.67 -2.95 10.59
CA SER A 22 -23.56 -3.88 10.43
C SER A 22 -22.77 -4.00 11.73
N ASP A 23 -22.65 -5.22 12.25
CA ASP A 23 -21.73 -5.59 13.34
C ASP A 23 -20.35 -5.99 12.82
N PHE A 24 -20.13 -5.89 11.49
CA PHE A 24 -18.93 -6.26 10.73
C PHE A 24 -18.57 -7.75 10.82
N GLN A 25 -19.25 -8.56 11.65
CA GLN A 25 -18.97 -9.98 11.86
C GLN A 25 -17.48 -10.24 12.08
N VAL A 26 -16.89 -9.53 13.04
CA VAL A 26 -15.45 -9.58 13.31
C VAL A 26 -15.04 -10.96 13.78
N GLU A 27 -14.21 -11.62 12.99
CA GLU A 27 -13.55 -12.88 13.34
C GLU A 27 -12.06 -12.63 13.64
N LYS A 28 -11.40 -13.61 14.24
CA LYS A 28 -9.94 -13.59 14.43
C LYS A 28 -9.29 -14.61 13.51
N LYS A 29 -8.28 -14.19 12.77
CA LYS A 29 -7.40 -15.06 11.99
C LYS A 29 -6.48 -15.87 12.92
N ALA A 30 -5.72 -16.81 12.39
CA ALA A 30 -4.79 -17.64 13.15
C ALA A 30 -3.70 -16.83 13.86
N ASP A 31 -3.32 -15.68 13.32
CA ASP A 31 -2.36 -14.73 13.90
C ASP A 31 -3.01 -13.69 14.84
N ASN A 32 -4.29 -13.88 15.21
CA ASN A 32 -5.12 -12.97 15.99
C ASN A 32 -5.45 -11.61 15.33
N SER A 33 -5.12 -11.39 14.06
CA SER A 33 -5.59 -10.22 13.32
C SER A 33 -7.10 -10.31 13.08
N PRO A 34 -7.82 -9.16 13.01
CA PRO A 34 -9.24 -9.17 12.71
C PRO A 34 -9.50 -9.45 11.24
N LEU A 35 -10.60 -10.13 10.97
CA LEU A 35 -11.19 -10.36 9.65
C LEU A 35 -12.65 -9.95 9.71
N THR A 36 -13.12 -9.22 8.74
CA THR A 36 -14.52 -8.80 8.64
C THR A 36 -15.18 -9.29 7.36
N ILE A 37 -16.50 -9.16 7.29
CA ILE A 37 -17.23 -9.42 6.04
C ILE A 37 -16.80 -8.48 4.91
N ALA A 38 -16.26 -7.30 5.24
CA ALA A 38 -15.78 -6.35 4.24
C ALA A 38 -14.50 -6.85 3.54
N ASP A 39 -13.57 -7.45 4.30
CA ASP A 39 -12.34 -8.04 3.75
C ASP A 39 -12.69 -9.14 2.73
N ARG A 40 -13.59 -10.06 3.10
CA ARG A 40 -14.02 -11.15 2.22
C ARG A 40 -14.75 -10.64 0.98
N ALA A 41 -15.67 -9.71 1.15
CA ALA A 41 -16.45 -9.15 0.05
C ALA A 41 -15.57 -8.37 -0.94
N ALA A 42 -14.60 -7.62 -0.45
CA ALA A 42 -13.59 -6.94 -1.27
C ALA A 42 -12.71 -7.94 -2.04
N HIS A 43 -12.23 -8.99 -1.36
CA HIS A 43 -11.46 -10.07 -1.98
C HIS A 43 -12.20 -10.71 -3.16
N GLU A 44 -13.46 -11.09 -2.97
CA GLU A 44 -14.27 -11.69 -4.03
C GLU A 44 -14.44 -10.78 -5.26
N VAL A 45 -14.68 -9.49 -5.03
CA VAL A 45 -14.80 -8.49 -6.10
C VAL A 45 -13.50 -8.36 -6.88
N ILE A 46 -12.37 -8.23 -6.18
CA ILE A 46 -11.05 -8.07 -6.81
C ILE A 46 -10.70 -9.33 -7.61
N CYS A 47 -10.80 -10.50 -7.01
CA CYS A 47 -10.47 -11.76 -7.69
C CYS A 47 -11.31 -12.00 -8.93
N ARG A 48 -12.62 -11.68 -8.91
CA ARG A 48 -13.50 -11.78 -10.07
C ARG A 48 -13.05 -10.86 -11.21
N LEU A 49 -12.66 -9.60 -10.92
CA LEU A 49 -12.25 -8.64 -11.94
C LEU A 49 -10.84 -8.91 -12.49
N LEU A 50 -9.97 -9.55 -11.70
CA LEU A 50 -8.64 -9.96 -12.15
C LEU A 50 -8.64 -11.33 -12.84
N ALA A 51 -9.69 -12.13 -12.71
CA ALA A 51 -9.80 -13.48 -13.31
C ALA A 51 -9.67 -13.48 -14.85
N ASP A 52 -9.99 -12.38 -15.51
CA ASP A 52 -9.80 -12.22 -16.96
C ASP A 52 -8.33 -11.96 -17.35
N THR A 53 -7.41 -11.94 -16.39
CA THR A 53 -5.97 -11.84 -16.68
C THR A 53 -5.32 -13.21 -16.56
N PRO A 54 -4.22 -13.48 -17.30
CA PRO A 54 -3.56 -14.79 -17.24
C PRO A 54 -2.71 -14.98 -15.99
N PHE A 55 -2.71 -14.04 -15.05
CA PHE A 55 -1.80 -14.02 -13.91
C PHE A 55 -2.48 -14.52 -12.64
N PRO A 56 -1.80 -15.38 -11.85
CA PRO A 56 -2.32 -15.83 -10.56
C PRO A 56 -2.43 -14.68 -9.56
N VAL A 57 -3.30 -14.84 -8.56
CA VAL A 57 -3.53 -13.88 -7.49
C VAL A 57 -3.04 -14.45 -6.17
N LEU A 58 -2.12 -13.75 -5.52
CA LEU A 58 -1.72 -13.93 -4.13
C LEU A 58 -2.42 -12.84 -3.30
N SER A 59 -3.42 -13.24 -2.52
CA SER A 59 -4.22 -12.31 -1.72
C SER A 59 -4.18 -12.71 -0.25
N GLU A 60 -4.19 -11.72 0.64
CA GLU A 60 -4.28 -11.93 2.09
C GLU A 60 -5.47 -12.81 2.48
N GLU A 61 -6.64 -12.59 1.86
CA GLU A 61 -7.87 -13.32 2.12
C GLU A 61 -8.06 -14.53 1.21
N GLY A 62 -7.07 -14.81 0.39
CA GLY A 62 -7.07 -15.98 -0.51
C GLY A 62 -6.76 -17.28 0.22
N LYS A 63 -7.02 -18.40 -0.45
CA LYS A 63 -6.54 -19.71 0.03
C LYS A 63 -5.02 -19.68 0.10
N SER A 64 -4.47 -20.14 1.22
CA SER A 64 -3.04 -20.29 1.39
C SER A 64 -2.45 -21.10 0.23
N LYS A 65 -1.48 -20.52 -0.45
CA LYS A 65 -0.69 -21.14 -1.50
C LYS A 65 0.70 -21.45 -0.96
N SER A 66 1.09 -22.71 -1.02
CA SER A 66 2.43 -23.11 -0.64
C SER A 66 3.48 -22.45 -1.54
N TYR A 67 4.71 -22.34 -1.06
CA TYR A 67 5.80 -21.83 -1.90
C TYR A 67 6.03 -22.71 -3.14
N GLU A 68 5.91 -24.02 -3.00
CA GLU A 68 6.05 -24.95 -4.11
C GLU A 68 5.04 -24.70 -5.25
N GLU A 69 3.81 -24.25 -4.91
CA GLU A 69 2.81 -23.88 -5.91
C GLU A 69 3.15 -22.55 -6.61
N ARG A 70 3.71 -21.58 -5.89
CA ARG A 70 3.89 -20.20 -6.39
C ARG A 70 5.33 -19.83 -6.78
N LYS A 71 6.35 -20.67 -6.47
CA LYS A 71 7.75 -20.38 -6.80
C LYS A 71 8.03 -20.22 -8.30
N SER A 72 7.17 -20.79 -9.14
CA SER A 72 7.23 -20.65 -10.59
C SER A 72 6.47 -19.44 -11.14
N TRP A 73 5.75 -18.71 -10.29
CA TRP A 73 4.98 -17.54 -10.71
C TRP A 73 5.92 -16.37 -10.93
N LYS A 74 6.28 -16.15 -12.18
CA LYS A 74 7.12 -15.01 -12.56
C LYS A 74 6.35 -13.71 -12.60
N GLU A 75 5.06 -13.79 -12.88
CA GLU A 75 4.10 -12.70 -12.98
C GLU A 75 2.89 -13.04 -12.13
N LEU A 76 2.51 -12.12 -11.24
CA LEU A 76 1.37 -12.33 -10.35
C LEU A 76 0.77 -11.02 -9.87
N TRP A 77 -0.48 -11.10 -9.44
CA TRP A 77 -1.11 -10.06 -8.64
C TRP A 77 -0.86 -10.33 -7.16
N ILE A 78 -0.47 -9.29 -6.42
CA ILE A 78 -0.42 -9.32 -4.95
C ILE A 78 -1.46 -8.33 -4.44
N VAL A 79 -2.36 -8.80 -3.57
CA VAL A 79 -3.57 -8.07 -3.18
C VAL A 79 -3.76 -8.09 -1.68
N ASP A 80 -3.98 -6.90 -1.11
CA ASP A 80 -4.63 -6.73 0.18
C ASP A 80 -6.00 -6.09 -0.04
N PRO A 81 -7.09 -6.85 0.17
CA PRO A 81 -8.43 -6.34 -0.10
C PRO A 81 -8.85 -5.23 0.85
N LEU A 82 -8.35 -5.22 2.09
CA LEU A 82 -8.62 -4.22 3.10
C LEU A 82 -7.45 -4.11 4.09
N ASP A 83 -6.42 -3.35 3.73
CA ASP A 83 -5.33 -3.03 4.66
C ASP A 83 -5.82 -2.02 5.70
N GLY A 84 -5.64 -2.35 6.97
CA GLY A 84 -6.10 -1.54 8.09
C GLY A 84 -7.46 -1.97 8.63
N THR A 85 -7.72 -3.27 8.77
CA THR A 85 -8.98 -3.79 9.34
C THR A 85 -9.25 -3.24 10.76
N LYS A 86 -8.20 -2.96 11.54
CA LYS A 86 -8.36 -2.30 12.86
C LYS A 86 -8.89 -0.88 12.72
N GLU A 87 -8.43 -0.13 11.75
CA GLU A 87 -8.86 1.23 11.41
C GLU A 87 -10.30 1.22 10.86
N PHE A 88 -10.65 0.21 10.07
CA PHE A 88 -12.01 -0.03 9.60
C PHE A 88 -12.96 -0.25 10.77
N ILE A 89 -12.64 -1.16 11.69
CA ILE A 89 -13.46 -1.46 12.89
C ILE A 89 -13.62 -0.22 13.78
N LYS A 90 -12.55 0.59 13.94
CA LYS A 90 -12.56 1.84 14.70
C LYS A 90 -13.27 2.99 13.99
N ARG A 91 -13.69 2.81 12.76
CA ARG A 91 -14.36 3.82 11.92
C ARG A 91 -13.58 5.13 11.77
N ASN A 92 -12.23 5.07 11.69
CA ASN A 92 -11.40 6.26 11.50
C ASN A 92 -11.10 6.58 10.02
N GLY A 93 -11.49 5.70 9.09
CA GLY A 93 -11.36 5.90 7.65
C GLY A 93 -9.95 5.74 7.09
N GLU A 94 -8.98 5.26 7.87
CA GLU A 94 -7.58 5.09 7.43
C GLU A 94 -7.29 3.65 6.99
N PHE A 95 -8.09 3.11 6.11
CA PHE A 95 -7.90 1.80 5.49
C PHE A 95 -7.86 1.93 3.96
N THR A 96 -7.24 0.95 3.31
CA THR A 96 -6.97 1.00 1.88
C THR A 96 -7.24 -0.34 1.20
N VAL A 97 -7.49 -0.29 -0.11
CA VAL A 97 -7.43 -1.44 -1.01
C VAL A 97 -6.11 -1.38 -1.75
N ASN A 98 -5.32 -2.44 -1.68
CA ASN A 98 -3.99 -2.50 -2.30
C ASN A 98 -3.95 -3.59 -3.36
N ILE A 99 -3.58 -3.23 -4.60
CA ILE A 99 -3.43 -4.18 -5.72
C ILE A 99 -2.10 -3.88 -6.42
N ALA A 100 -1.22 -4.87 -6.47
CA ALA A 100 0.06 -4.78 -7.17
C ALA A 100 0.18 -5.82 -8.27
N PHE A 101 0.84 -5.46 -9.37
CA PHE A 101 1.36 -6.41 -10.33
C PHE A 101 2.87 -6.54 -10.14
N VAL A 102 3.31 -7.76 -9.95
CA VAL A 102 4.71 -8.11 -9.70
C VAL A 102 5.22 -8.99 -10.83
N GLN A 103 6.41 -8.67 -11.33
CA GLN A 103 7.12 -9.46 -12.33
C GLN A 103 8.54 -9.73 -11.85
N GLU A 104 8.98 -10.99 -11.89
CA GLU A 104 10.34 -11.41 -11.47
C GLU A 104 10.72 -10.81 -10.09
N SER A 105 9.77 -10.92 -9.14
CA SER A 105 9.88 -10.40 -7.76
C SER A 105 9.94 -8.87 -7.61
N ILE A 106 9.72 -8.12 -8.69
CA ILE A 106 9.75 -6.66 -8.72
C ILE A 106 8.33 -6.11 -8.91
N PRO A 107 7.86 -5.17 -8.08
CA PRO A 107 6.54 -4.58 -8.26
C PRO A 107 6.60 -3.51 -9.36
N LEU A 108 5.93 -3.77 -10.48
CA LEU A 108 5.92 -2.91 -11.66
C LEU A 108 4.71 -1.98 -11.73
N MET A 109 3.59 -2.37 -11.12
CA MET A 109 2.38 -1.57 -11.08
C MET A 109 1.75 -1.65 -9.70
N GLY A 110 1.23 -0.54 -9.22
CA GLY A 110 0.52 -0.45 -7.96
C GLY A 110 -0.72 0.42 -8.03
N VAL A 111 -1.75 -0.01 -7.34
CA VAL A 111 -2.99 0.75 -7.11
C VAL A 111 -3.30 0.70 -5.62
N ILE A 112 -3.47 1.87 -5.01
CA ILE A 112 -3.95 2.01 -3.63
C ILE A 112 -5.16 2.94 -3.66
N TYR A 113 -6.28 2.46 -3.14
CA TYR A 113 -7.50 3.25 -3.03
C TYR A 113 -7.88 3.46 -1.58
N LEU A 114 -8.18 4.70 -1.21
CA LEU A 114 -8.70 5.11 0.09
C LEU A 114 -10.21 5.34 -0.04
N PRO A 115 -11.07 4.36 0.29
CA PRO A 115 -12.49 4.45 -0.03
C PRO A 115 -13.20 5.62 0.65
N VAL A 116 -12.92 5.88 1.93
CA VAL A 116 -13.58 6.96 2.70
C VAL A 116 -13.17 8.34 2.21
N LYS A 117 -11.95 8.49 1.71
CA LYS A 117 -11.41 9.77 1.23
C LYS A 117 -11.59 9.96 -0.26
N HIS A 118 -12.05 8.95 -0.98
CA HIS A 118 -12.17 8.94 -2.44
C HIS A 118 -10.86 9.29 -3.14
N ILE A 119 -9.72 8.83 -2.60
CA ILE A 119 -8.38 9.07 -3.13
C ILE A 119 -7.84 7.79 -3.76
N LEU A 120 -7.37 7.90 -4.98
CA LEU A 120 -6.74 6.82 -5.73
C LEU A 120 -5.28 7.17 -6.03
N TYR A 121 -4.36 6.31 -5.62
CA TYR A 121 -2.97 6.32 -6.07
C TYR A 121 -2.79 5.20 -7.06
N PHE A 122 -2.13 5.49 -8.18
CA PHE A 122 -1.80 4.47 -9.16
C PHE A 122 -0.49 4.79 -9.85
N ALA A 123 0.24 3.75 -10.17
CA ALA A 123 1.54 3.86 -10.83
C ALA A 123 1.83 2.64 -11.69
N MET A 124 2.66 2.84 -12.70
CA MET A 124 3.25 1.78 -13.49
C MET A 124 4.66 2.20 -13.90
N GLU A 125 5.58 1.25 -13.91
CA GLU A 125 6.95 1.50 -14.41
C GLU A 125 6.92 2.08 -15.82
N GLY A 126 7.70 3.14 -16.05
CA GLY A 126 7.73 3.88 -17.31
C GLY A 126 6.58 4.87 -17.53
N LEU A 127 5.46 4.73 -16.78
CA LEU A 127 4.33 5.68 -16.85
C LEU A 127 4.46 6.81 -15.82
N GLY A 128 4.93 6.49 -14.63
CA GLY A 128 5.00 7.38 -13.47
C GLY A 128 3.97 7.04 -12.40
N ALA A 129 3.94 7.84 -11.35
CA ALA A 129 3.01 7.72 -10.24
C ALA A 129 2.05 8.92 -10.20
N TYR A 130 0.80 8.66 -9.82
CA TYR A 130 -0.28 9.64 -9.87
C TYR A 130 -1.19 9.52 -8.66
N LYS A 131 -1.76 10.66 -8.27
CA LYS A 131 -2.81 10.77 -7.25
C LYS A 131 -4.05 11.42 -7.88
N LEU A 132 -5.19 10.78 -7.73
CA LEU A 132 -6.48 11.30 -8.14
C LEU A 132 -7.40 11.42 -6.92
N THR A 133 -8.03 12.57 -6.73
CA THR A 133 -9.00 12.84 -5.66
C THR A 133 -10.43 12.82 -6.18
N ASP A 134 -11.39 12.71 -5.26
CA ASP A 134 -12.81 12.74 -5.54
C ASP A 134 -13.29 11.67 -6.53
N VAL A 135 -12.61 10.51 -6.54
CA VAL A 135 -12.92 9.40 -7.42
C VAL A 135 -13.71 8.30 -6.69
N THR A 136 -14.92 8.02 -7.17
CA THR A 136 -15.76 6.92 -6.67
C THR A 136 -15.94 5.81 -7.70
N SER A 137 -15.84 6.14 -8.97
CA SER A 137 -15.87 5.20 -10.09
C SER A 137 -15.03 5.75 -11.24
N ARG A 138 -14.59 4.89 -12.14
CA ARG A 138 -13.93 5.32 -13.36
C ARG A 138 -14.94 5.66 -14.47
N GLY A 139 -16.11 5.03 -14.45
CA GLY A 139 -17.04 5.08 -15.58
C GLY A 139 -16.36 4.57 -16.86
N ASP A 140 -16.59 5.28 -17.96
CA ASP A 140 -15.99 4.98 -19.26
C ASP A 140 -14.65 5.72 -19.51
N ALA A 141 -14.11 6.42 -18.50
CA ALA A 141 -12.87 7.18 -18.65
C ALA A 141 -11.70 6.27 -19.01
N SER A 142 -10.91 6.66 -20.00
CA SER A 142 -9.67 5.99 -20.36
C SER A 142 -8.58 6.21 -19.32
N LEU A 143 -7.47 5.47 -19.40
CA LEU A 143 -6.33 5.69 -18.51
C LEU A 143 -5.71 7.09 -18.73
N GLU A 144 -5.65 7.54 -19.97
CA GLU A 144 -5.14 8.85 -20.34
C GLU A 144 -6.00 9.98 -19.73
N GLU A 145 -7.32 9.81 -19.72
CA GLU A 145 -8.24 10.77 -19.09
C GLU A 145 -8.11 10.80 -17.57
N LEU A 146 -7.85 9.65 -16.94
CA LEU A 146 -7.54 9.60 -15.50
C LEU A 146 -6.23 10.32 -15.20
N ILE A 147 -5.17 10.05 -15.98
CA ILE A 147 -3.87 10.70 -15.84
C ILE A 147 -3.99 12.22 -16.03
N ALA A 148 -4.78 12.67 -17.00
CA ALA A 148 -4.99 14.10 -17.26
C ALA A 148 -5.66 14.85 -16.10
N LYS A 149 -6.43 14.14 -15.26
CA LYS A 149 -7.10 14.67 -14.06
C LYS A 149 -6.28 14.50 -12.80
N ALA A 150 -5.28 13.63 -12.82
CA ALA A 150 -4.49 13.26 -11.66
C ALA A 150 -3.29 14.20 -11.47
N VAL A 151 -2.83 14.31 -10.24
CA VAL A 151 -1.56 14.97 -9.92
C VAL A 151 -0.44 13.94 -10.04
N ARG A 152 0.61 14.30 -10.78
CA ARG A 152 1.82 13.47 -10.89
C ARG A 152 2.64 13.57 -9.61
N LEU A 153 3.23 12.45 -9.19
CA LEU A 153 4.05 12.36 -7.99
C LEU A 153 5.56 12.27 -8.34
N PRO A 154 6.45 12.76 -7.48
CA PRO A 154 6.14 13.49 -6.24
C PRO A 154 5.59 14.88 -6.54
N ILE A 155 4.84 15.45 -5.57
CA ILE A 155 4.41 16.84 -5.63
C ILE A 155 5.60 17.68 -5.15
N GLU A 156 6.08 18.58 -5.99
CA GLU A 156 7.15 19.51 -5.60
C GLU A 156 6.60 20.48 -4.54
N ALA A 157 7.02 20.29 -3.32
CA ALA A 157 6.72 21.19 -2.20
C ALA A 157 8.01 21.49 -1.44
N GLU A 158 8.38 22.77 -1.33
CA GLU A 158 9.44 23.18 -0.42
C GLU A 158 8.89 23.13 1.00
N HIS A 159 9.41 22.23 1.82
CA HIS A 159 9.21 22.27 3.26
C HIS A 159 10.56 22.33 3.97
N ASN A 160 10.63 23.17 4.99
CA ASN A 160 11.85 23.40 5.79
C ASN A 160 11.94 22.44 6.99
N LYS A 161 11.26 21.31 6.91
CA LYS A 161 11.19 20.28 7.94
C LYS A 161 11.58 18.93 7.35
N TYR A 162 12.19 18.09 8.17
CA TYR A 162 12.35 16.68 7.85
C TYR A 162 11.16 15.91 8.43
N VAL A 163 10.28 15.43 7.58
CA VAL A 163 9.00 14.80 7.97
C VAL A 163 9.15 13.29 7.98
N ILE A 164 9.00 12.70 9.15
CA ILE A 164 8.97 11.25 9.35
C ILE A 164 7.52 10.83 9.49
N VAL A 165 7.04 9.91 8.65
CA VAL A 165 5.76 9.27 8.87
C VAL A 165 5.95 7.93 9.58
N ALA A 166 5.18 7.68 10.65
CA ALA A 166 5.24 6.46 11.42
C ALA A 166 3.86 5.80 11.60
N SER A 167 3.85 4.56 12.04
CA SER A 167 2.60 3.85 12.32
C SER A 167 1.93 4.44 13.56
N ARG A 168 0.62 4.72 13.47
CA ARG A 168 -0.17 5.18 14.61
C ARG A 168 -0.29 4.12 15.71
N SER A 169 -0.38 2.86 15.33
CA SER A 169 -0.73 1.75 16.21
C SER A 169 0.46 0.85 16.58
N HIS A 170 1.64 1.08 16.00
CA HIS A 170 2.80 0.20 16.14
C HIS A 170 4.10 1.01 16.25
N SER A 171 4.23 1.83 17.29
CA SER A 171 5.54 2.39 17.66
C SER A 171 6.38 1.30 18.30
N THR A 172 7.66 1.28 17.97
CA THR A 172 8.66 0.37 18.54
C THR A 172 9.86 1.16 19.06
N PRO A 173 10.66 0.62 20.00
CA PRO A 173 11.90 1.28 20.44
C PRO A 173 12.84 1.65 19.28
N GLU A 174 12.87 0.83 18.23
CA GLU A 174 13.68 1.08 17.04
C GLU A 174 13.16 2.27 16.26
N THR A 175 11.83 2.47 16.17
CA THR A 175 11.22 3.65 15.54
C THR A 175 11.56 4.92 16.34
N GLU A 176 11.48 4.85 17.66
CA GLU A 176 11.82 5.98 18.54
C GLU A 176 13.30 6.36 18.39
N LYS A 177 14.19 5.36 18.39
CA LYS A 177 15.62 5.55 18.15
C LYS A 177 15.89 6.21 16.79
N PHE A 178 15.23 5.76 15.72
CA PHE A 178 15.35 6.35 14.40
C PHE A 178 14.97 7.84 14.40
N VAL A 179 13.87 8.18 15.08
CA VAL A 179 13.42 9.58 15.21
C VAL A 179 14.43 10.42 16.00
N GLU A 180 15.02 9.91 17.06
CA GLU A 180 16.06 10.59 17.84
C GLU A 180 17.33 10.83 17.01
N GLU A 181 17.78 9.83 16.25
CA GLU A 181 18.91 9.95 15.34
C GLU A 181 18.64 11.00 14.24
N ALA A 182 17.43 11.03 13.69
CA ALA A 182 17.05 12.05 12.72
C ALA A 182 17.08 13.47 13.33
N ARG A 183 16.61 13.63 14.58
CA ARG A 183 16.66 14.93 15.30
C ARG A 183 18.08 15.42 15.57
N ALA A 184 19.04 14.51 15.67
CA ALA A 184 20.45 14.88 15.82
C ALA A 184 21.07 15.43 14.52
N ILE A 185 20.48 15.11 13.38
CA ILE A 185 21.00 15.48 12.04
C ILE A 185 20.21 16.64 11.44
N HIS A 186 18.89 16.66 11.62
CA HIS A 186 18.00 17.66 11.02
C HIS A 186 17.52 18.68 12.06
N PRO A 187 17.62 20.00 11.77
CA PRO A 187 17.24 21.04 12.74
C PRO A 187 15.74 21.06 13.06
N ASN A 188 14.91 20.63 12.14
CA ASN A 188 13.45 20.60 12.26
C ASN A 188 12.91 19.24 11.85
N VAL A 189 12.60 18.37 12.82
CA VAL A 189 11.96 17.07 12.57
C VAL A 189 10.50 17.14 12.96
N GLU A 190 9.61 16.83 12.02
CA GLU A 190 8.20 16.61 12.27
C GLU A 190 7.87 15.12 12.20
N LEU A 191 7.11 14.63 13.17
CA LEU A 191 6.61 13.27 13.20
C LEU A 191 5.10 13.28 12.93
N ILE A 192 4.68 12.66 11.84
CA ILE A 192 3.28 12.47 11.51
C ILE A 192 2.93 10.98 11.61
N SER A 193 1.64 10.68 11.81
CA SER A 193 1.19 9.29 11.91
C SER A 193 -0.01 9.02 11.01
N SER A 194 -0.02 7.85 10.38
CA SER A 194 -1.13 7.37 9.56
C SER A 194 -1.29 5.85 9.68
N GLY A 195 -2.48 5.35 9.32
CA GLY A 195 -2.78 3.93 9.21
C GLY A 195 -2.34 3.34 7.86
N SER A 196 -2.43 2.04 7.73
CA SER A 196 -2.28 1.23 6.51
C SER A 196 -1.13 1.63 5.56
N SER A 197 -1.22 1.31 4.29
CA SER A 197 -0.26 1.66 3.23
C SER A 197 -0.23 3.15 2.86
N ILE A 198 -1.12 3.97 3.45
CA ILE A 198 -1.13 5.44 3.27
C ILE A 198 0.25 6.05 3.54
N LYS A 199 1.01 5.49 4.50
CA LYS A 199 2.36 5.96 4.86
C LYS A 199 3.34 5.92 3.70
N ILE A 200 3.29 4.88 2.87
CA ILE A 200 4.13 4.78 1.67
C ILE A 200 3.69 5.83 0.63
N CYS A 201 2.37 6.03 0.50
CA CYS A 201 1.83 7.07 -0.39
C CYS A 201 2.29 8.48 0.02
N LEU A 202 2.33 8.78 1.32
CA LEU A 202 2.78 10.09 1.81
C LEU A 202 4.25 10.37 1.46
N VAL A 203 5.11 9.34 1.47
CA VAL A 203 6.49 9.48 1.00
C VAL A 203 6.53 9.66 -0.52
N ALA A 204 5.75 8.86 -1.26
CA ALA A 204 5.65 9.00 -2.71
C ALA A 204 5.12 10.36 -3.17
N GLU A 205 4.24 11.00 -2.36
CA GLU A 205 3.77 12.36 -2.59
C GLU A 205 4.83 13.45 -2.35
N GLY A 206 5.83 13.18 -1.52
CA GLY A 206 6.74 14.18 -0.98
C GLY A 206 6.18 14.93 0.24
N VAL A 207 5.08 14.47 0.84
CA VAL A 207 4.52 14.99 2.11
C VAL A 207 5.36 14.54 3.30
N ALA A 208 5.95 13.35 3.22
CA ALA A 208 6.93 12.85 4.17
C ALA A 208 8.25 12.53 3.46
N ASP A 209 9.36 12.74 4.14
CA ASP A 209 10.70 12.43 3.61
C ASP A 209 11.05 10.96 3.79
N VAL A 210 10.51 10.32 4.84
CA VAL A 210 10.88 8.94 5.17
C VAL A 210 9.77 8.22 5.95
N TYR A 211 9.66 6.92 5.70
CA TYR A 211 8.83 6.00 6.47
C TYR A 211 9.66 4.81 6.95
N PRO A 212 10.14 4.80 8.21
CA PRO A 212 10.75 3.63 8.81
C PRO A 212 9.70 2.63 9.31
N ARG A 213 9.88 1.34 9.04
CA ARG A 213 9.00 0.28 9.50
C ARG A 213 9.80 -0.84 10.18
N PHE A 214 9.81 -0.82 11.51
CA PHE A 214 10.48 -1.81 12.37
C PHE A 214 9.46 -2.68 13.12
N ALA A 215 8.41 -3.09 12.41
CA ALA A 215 7.39 -4.01 12.92
C ALA A 215 6.92 -4.90 11.77
N PRO A 216 6.36 -6.09 12.05
CA PRO A 216 5.95 -7.05 11.02
C PRO A 216 4.97 -6.44 10.00
N THR A 217 5.17 -6.80 8.74
CA THR A 217 4.25 -6.57 7.62
C THR A 217 4.37 -7.72 6.64
N MET A 218 3.33 -7.94 5.86
CA MET A 218 3.32 -8.96 4.82
C MET A 218 3.55 -8.32 3.44
N GLU A 219 3.84 -9.14 2.45
CA GLU A 219 4.07 -8.66 1.07
C GLU A 219 2.90 -7.84 0.51
N TRP A 220 1.67 -8.21 0.81
CA TRP A 220 0.48 -7.51 0.33
C TRP A 220 0.28 -6.12 0.95
N ASP A 221 0.85 -5.86 2.15
CA ASP A 221 0.83 -4.54 2.78
C ASP A 221 1.73 -3.54 2.02
N THR A 222 2.72 -4.02 1.27
CA THR A 222 3.78 -3.18 0.72
C THR A 222 3.87 -3.16 -0.80
N ALA A 223 3.49 -4.23 -1.50
CA ALA A 223 3.77 -4.38 -2.93
C ALA A 223 3.19 -3.24 -3.79
N ALA A 224 1.94 -2.84 -3.55
CA ALA A 224 1.30 -1.74 -4.29
C ALA A 224 1.98 -0.39 -3.98
N GLY A 225 2.21 -0.11 -2.70
CA GLY A 225 2.91 1.10 -2.27
C GLY A 225 4.34 1.18 -2.79
N HIS A 226 5.04 0.05 -2.84
CA HIS A 226 6.41 -0.03 -3.37
C HIS A 226 6.45 0.32 -4.87
N ALA A 227 5.52 -0.19 -5.68
CA ALA A 227 5.42 0.19 -7.09
C ALA A 227 5.16 1.70 -7.25
N ILE A 228 4.27 2.28 -6.41
CA ILE A 228 3.97 3.71 -6.42
C ILE A 228 5.21 4.53 -6.01
N ALA A 229 5.88 4.14 -4.92
CA ALA A 229 7.09 4.80 -4.44
C ALA A 229 8.20 4.79 -5.50
N ARG A 230 8.47 3.64 -6.13
CA ARG A 230 9.47 3.51 -7.20
C ARG A 230 9.17 4.41 -8.38
N ALA A 231 7.94 4.46 -8.84
CA ALA A 231 7.53 5.29 -9.96
C ALA A 231 7.54 6.79 -9.63
N ALA A 232 7.52 7.15 -8.34
CA ALA A 232 7.69 8.50 -7.82
C ALA A 232 9.16 8.87 -7.50
N GLY A 233 10.13 8.00 -7.81
CA GLY A 233 11.55 8.27 -7.54
C GLY A 233 12.03 7.92 -6.12
N MET A 234 11.18 7.25 -5.34
CA MET A 234 11.50 6.70 -4.03
C MET A 234 11.89 5.22 -4.14
N GLU A 235 12.31 4.60 -3.05
CA GLU A 235 12.57 3.17 -2.97
C GLU A 235 12.18 2.63 -1.59
N VAL A 236 11.88 1.33 -1.51
CA VAL A 236 11.60 0.62 -0.27
C VAL A 236 12.76 -0.33 0.02
N TYR A 237 13.70 0.13 0.84
CA TYR A 237 14.90 -0.62 1.19
C TYR A 237 14.70 -1.48 2.42
N ARG A 238 15.35 -2.64 2.47
CA ARG A 238 15.54 -3.38 3.73
C ARG A 238 16.29 -2.49 4.72
N ALA A 239 15.84 -2.45 5.95
CA ALA A 239 16.46 -1.60 6.97
C ALA A 239 17.95 -1.92 7.13
N GLY A 240 18.78 -0.88 7.07
CA GLY A 240 20.24 -1.00 7.16
C GLY A 240 20.95 -1.54 5.91
N MET A 241 20.25 -1.70 4.78
CA MET A 241 20.82 -2.23 3.54
C MET A 241 20.42 -1.40 2.32
N ASP A 242 21.23 -1.43 1.26
CA ASP A 242 20.90 -0.84 -0.05
C ASP A 242 20.21 -1.88 -0.96
N ILE A 243 19.37 -2.71 -0.38
CA ILE A 243 18.68 -3.80 -1.07
C ILE A 243 17.17 -3.53 -0.99
N PRO A 244 16.49 -3.33 -2.12
CA PRO A 244 15.04 -3.20 -2.14
C PRO A 244 14.32 -4.46 -1.61
N LEU A 245 13.07 -4.28 -1.18
CA LEU A 245 12.19 -5.43 -0.92
C LEU A 245 11.94 -6.20 -2.21
N SER A 246 11.77 -7.49 -2.07
CA SER A 246 11.40 -8.42 -3.16
C SER A 246 10.14 -9.19 -2.77
N TYR A 247 9.43 -9.70 -3.77
CA TYR A 247 8.11 -10.27 -3.62
C TYR A 247 8.03 -11.71 -4.13
N ASN A 248 6.98 -12.42 -3.72
CA ASN A 248 6.78 -13.84 -3.95
C ASN A 248 7.89 -14.70 -3.31
N LYS A 249 8.37 -14.27 -2.15
CA LYS A 249 9.37 -15.02 -1.36
C LYS A 249 8.76 -16.30 -0.77
N GLU A 250 9.62 -17.20 -0.30
CA GLU A 250 9.17 -18.38 0.46
C GLU A 250 8.40 -17.95 1.72
N ASP A 251 9.01 -17.10 2.55
CA ASP A 251 8.32 -16.42 3.64
C ASP A 251 7.77 -15.09 3.14
N LEU A 252 6.44 -14.94 3.21
CA LEU A 252 5.74 -13.72 2.79
C LEU A 252 5.87 -12.57 3.79
N LEU A 253 6.47 -12.81 4.96
CA LEU A 253 6.81 -11.76 5.92
C LEU A 253 7.90 -10.85 5.33
N ASN A 254 7.69 -9.55 5.41
CA ASN A 254 8.71 -8.58 5.03
C ASN A 254 9.78 -8.47 6.10
N PRO A 255 11.06 -8.30 5.73
CA PRO A 255 12.04 -7.74 6.65
C PRO A 255 11.64 -6.31 7.02
N TRP A 256 12.20 -5.76 8.08
CA TRP A 256 12.11 -4.34 8.39
C TRP A 256 12.59 -3.52 7.21
N PHE A 257 11.95 -2.37 6.97
CA PHE A 257 12.24 -1.57 5.81
C PHE A 257 12.17 -0.06 6.08
N ILE A 258 12.72 0.71 5.15
CA ILE A 258 12.64 2.16 5.12
C ILE A 258 12.20 2.57 3.71
N VAL A 259 11.20 3.44 3.62
CA VAL A 259 10.79 4.11 2.38
C VAL A 259 11.42 5.49 2.38
N GLU A 260 12.20 5.80 1.37
CA GLU A 260 12.94 7.06 1.25
C GLU A 260 13.27 7.37 -0.23
N PRO A 261 13.78 8.56 -0.57
CA PRO A 261 14.26 8.85 -1.91
C PRO A 261 15.28 7.82 -2.38
N LYS A 262 15.21 7.47 -3.65
CA LYS A 262 16.13 6.50 -4.24
C LYS A 262 17.58 6.96 -4.07
N ARG A 263 18.39 6.13 -3.41
CA ARG A 263 19.80 6.43 -3.20
C ARG A 263 20.51 6.50 -4.55
N VAL A 264 21.18 7.61 -4.80
CA VAL A 264 22.04 7.75 -5.98
C VAL A 264 23.26 6.90 -5.72
N GLY A 265 23.43 5.83 -6.49
CA GLY A 265 24.58 4.94 -6.31
C GLY A 265 25.87 5.73 -6.49
N HIS A 266 26.72 5.71 -5.48
CA HIS A 266 28.12 6.03 -5.70
C HIS A 266 28.65 4.94 -6.66
N LYS A 267 28.92 5.34 -7.92
CA LYS A 267 29.62 4.50 -8.90
C LYS A 267 31.04 4.22 -8.43
#